data_438c2ef9870f3bcea9b4f8915986fc4a
#
_entry.id   438c2ef9870f3bcea9b4f8915986fc4a
#
_cell.length_a   1.000
_cell.length_b   1.000
_cell.length_c   1.000
_cell.angle_alpha   90.00
_cell.angle_beta   90.00
_cell.angle_gamma   90.00
#
_symmetry.space_group_name_H-M   'P 1'
#
loop_
_entity.id
_entity.type
_entity.pdbx_description
1 polymer ?
#
loop_
_entity_poly.entity_id
_entity_poly.type
_entity_poly.pdbx_seq_one_letter_code
_entity_poly.pdbx_strand_id
1 'polypeptide(L)'
;MDFMRIALSVFNGKISPRFDVAPVLRLYEIKKRKITNEKEISCEGWNDIERVRRLKEMGVEVLVCGGIPNDLFETLLNNNISVVPWVTGNVQDVLKKFLRKETL
;
A
#
# COMPACT_ATOMS: atom_id res chain seq x y z
N MET A 1 8.20 -13.04 -12.91
CA MET A 1 7.54 -13.86 -11.89
C MET A 1 6.16 -13.33 -11.59
N ASP A 2 5.22 -14.22 -11.36
CA ASP A 2 3.83 -13.85 -11.14
C ASP A 2 3.52 -13.46 -9.70
N PHE A 3 4.54 -13.37 -8.87
CA PHE A 3 4.39 -13.08 -7.44
C PHE A 3 4.64 -11.60 -7.17
N MET A 4 3.71 -10.97 -6.44
CA MET A 4 3.82 -9.56 -6.09
C MET A 4 3.29 -9.31 -4.69
N ARG A 5 3.93 -8.43 -3.94
CA ARG A 5 3.44 -7.95 -2.65
C ARG A 5 3.01 -6.51 -2.78
N ILE A 6 1.78 -6.24 -2.41
CA ILE A 6 1.24 -4.88 -2.42
C ILE A 6 0.75 -4.50 -1.03
N ALA A 7 0.74 -3.21 -0.75
CA ALA A 7 0.22 -2.66 0.49
C ALA A 7 -0.83 -1.60 0.17
N LEU A 8 -1.93 -1.63 0.90
CA LEU A 8 -2.95 -0.58 0.88
C LEU A 8 -2.94 0.12 2.24
N SER A 9 -2.91 1.45 2.23
CA SER A 9 -3.03 2.21 3.47
C SER A 9 -4.51 2.39 3.79
N VAL A 10 -4.92 2.03 5.01
CA VAL A 10 -6.34 1.83 5.34
C VAL A 10 -6.76 2.59 6.57
N PHE A 11 -7.98 3.14 6.53
CA PHE A 11 -8.68 3.71 7.67
C PHE A 11 -10.16 3.38 7.54
N ASN A 12 -10.72 2.69 8.53
CA ASN A 12 -12.14 2.31 8.55
C ASN A 12 -12.61 1.59 7.27
N GLY A 13 -11.82 0.63 6.78
CA GLY A 13 -12.20 -0.17 5.62
C GLY A 13 -12.06 0.53 4.28
N LYS A 14 -11.55 1.75 4.28
CA LYS A 14 -11.33 2.54 3.07
C LYS A 14 -9.86 2.91 2.95
N ILE A 15 -9.45 3.33 1.75
CA ILE A 15 -8.11 3.89 1.62
C ILE A 15 -8.01 5.13 2.52
N SER A 16 -6.99 5.18 3.36
CA SER A 16 -6.77 6.31 4.24
C SER A 16 -6.53 7.58 3.43
N PRO A 17 -7.13 8.73 3.83
CA PRO A 17 -6.92 9.99 3.10
C PRO A 17 -5.47 10.40 2.97
N ARG A 18 -4.62 10.02 3.96
CA ARG A 18 -3.19 10.35 3.95
C ARG A 18 -2.38 9.14 4.39
N PHE A 19 -1.32 8.84 3.62
CA PHE A 19 -0.45 7.73 3.94
C PHE A 19 0.38 7.95 5.20
N ASP A 20 0.88 9.17 5.40
CA ASP A 20 1.81 9.48 6.51
C ASP A 20 1.18 9.34 7.89
N VAL A 21 -0.14 9.32 7.97
CA VAL A 21 -0.88 9.13 9.23
C VAL A 21 -1.84 7.96 9.19
N ALA A 22 -1.77 7.13 8.17
CA ALA A 22 -2.64 5.97 8.06
C ALA A 22 -2.40 5.01 9.23
N PRO A 23 -3.47 4.57 9.92
CA PRO A 23 -3.31 3.74 11.11
C PRO A 23 -3.02 2.28 10.81
N VAL A 24 -3.32 1.83 9.60
CA VAL A 24 -3.25 0.41 9.24
C VAL A 24 -2.75 0.25 7.81
N LEU A 25 -1.94 -0.78 7.61
CA LEU A 25 -1.59 -1.27 6.28
C LEU A 25 -2.20 -2.65 6.10
N ARG A 26 -2.76 -2.91 4.93
CA ARG A 26 -3.12 -4.26 4.53
C ARG A 26 -2.15 -4.73 3.47
N LEU A 27 -1.50 -5.85 3.75
CA LEU A 27 -0.55 -6.47 2.82
C LEU A 27 -1.21 -7.62 2.12
N TYR A 28 -0.97 -7.70 0.81
CA TYR A 28 -1.49 -8.80 0.00
C TYR A 28 -0.36 -9.41 -0.79
N GLU A 29 -0.30 -10.73 -0.79
CA GLU A 29 0.54 -11.47 -1.73
C GLU A 29 -0.35 -11.92 -2.87
N ILE A 30 0.08 -11.59 -4.08
CA ILE A 30 -0.69 -11.87 -5.30
C ILE A 30 0.14 -12.74 -6.20
N LYS A 31 -0.43 -13.85 -6.65
CA LYS A 31 0.18 -14.77 -7.60
C LYS A 31 -0.83 -15.09 -8.68
N LYS A 32 -0.46 -14.84 -9.95
CA LYS A 32 -1.33 -15.08 -11.10
C LYS A 32 -2.69 -14.37 -10.94
N ARG A 33 -2.66 -13.12 -10.48
CA ARG A 33 -3.83 -12.27 -10.23
C ARG A 33 -4.78 -12.80 -9.18
N LYS A 34 -4.29 -13.67 -8.28
CA LYS A 34 -5.07 -14.18 -7.16
C LYS A 34 -4.36 -13.84 -5.86
N ILE A 35 -5.14 -13.50 -4.85
CA ILE A 35 -4.62 -13.25 -3.52
C ILE A 35 -4.29 -14.60 -2.89
N THR A 36 -3.02 -14.80 -2.54
CA THR A 36 -2.57 -16.03 -1.90
C THR A 36 -2.35 -15.85 -0.39
N ASN A 37 -2.25 -14.59 0.05
CA ASN A 37 -2.09 -14.28 1.48
C ASN A 37 -2.50 -12.84 1.72
N GLU A 38 -3.06 -12.57 2.90
CA GLU A 38 -3.33 -11.20 3.32
C GLU A 38 -3.02 -11.04 4.80
N LYS A 39 -2.61 -9.83 5.20
CA LYS A 39 -2.20 -9.54 6.56
C LYS A 39 -2.48 -8.08 6.87
N GLU A 40 -2.99 -7.81 8.06
CA GLU A 40 -3.23 -6.46 8.53
C GLU A 40 -2.16 -6.09 9.54
N ILE A 41 -1.60 -4.89 9.41
CA ILE A 41 -0.51 -4.42 10.26
C ILE A 41 -0.85 -3.05 10.81
N SER A 42 -0.76 -2.90 12.13
CA SER A 42 -0.91 -1.61 12.78
C SER A 42 0.32 -0.76 12.53
N CYS A 43 0.10 0.50 12.16
CA CYS A 43 1.17 1.49 11.98
C CYS A 43 1.30 2.40 13.20
N GLU A 44 0.72 2.02 14.32
CA GLU A 44 0.77 2.85 15.52
C GLU A 44 2.20 3.15 15.93
N GLY A 45 2.49 4.43 16.12
CA GLY A 45 3.82 4.88 16.54
C GLY A 45 4.85 4.97 15.42
N TRP A 46 4.50 4.65 14.19
CA TRP A 46 5.45 4.73 13.07
C TRP A 46 5.55 6.17 12.55
N ASN A 47 6.78 6.67 12.46
CA ASN A 47 7.06 7.90 11.73
C ASN A 47 7.32 7.57 10.26
N ASP A 48 7.66 8.58 9.46
CA ASP A 48 7.87 8.41 8.02
C ASP A 48 9.01 7.45 7.71
N ILE A 49 10.11 7.55 8.44
CA ILE A 49 11.27 6.68 8.26
C ILE A 49 10.88 5.24 8.53
N GLU A 50 10.14 5.02 9.60
CA GLU A 50 9.67 3.69 9.98
C GLU A 50 8.74 3.10 8.92
N ARG A 51 7.84 3.92 8.37
CA ARG A 51 6.91 3.46 7.32
C ARG A 51 7.67 2.95 6.10
N VAL A 52 8.67 3.70 5.64
CA VAL A 52 9.48 3.30 4.50
C VAL A 52 10.26 2.02 4.81
N ARG A 53 10.92 2.00 5.98
CA ARG A 53 11.72 0.86 6.40
C ARG A 53 10.89 -0.42 6.47
N ARG A 54 9.70 -0.32 7.07
CA ARG A 54 8.81 -1.49 7.23
C ARG A 54 8.31 -2.01 5.90
N LEU A 55 7.88 -1.11 5.00
CA LEU A 55 7.46 -1.53 3.67
C LEU A 55 8.57 -2.27 2.93
N LYS A 56 9.79 -1.73 3.03
CA LYS A 56 10.94 -2.36 2.40
C LYS A 56 11.25 -3.73 2.99
N GLU A 57 11.26 -3.84 4.31
CA GLU A 57 11.50 -5.10 5.01
C GLU A 57 10.48 -6.17 4.68
N MET A 58 9.24 -5.76 4.48
CA MET A 58 8.16 -6.68 4.14
C MET A 58 8.13 -7.04 2.65
N GLY A 59 9.04 -6.51 1.87
CA GLY A 59 9.13 -6.83 0.45
C GLY A 59 8.00 -6.24 -0.40
N VAL A 60 7.41 -5.15 0.04
CA VAL A 60 6.34 -4.48 -0.71
C VAL A 60 6.90 -3.87 -1.98
N GLU A 61 6.25 -4.14 -3.09
CA GLU A 61 6.64 -3.63 -4.40
C GLU A 61 5.77 -2.45 -4.83
N VAL A 62 4.50 -2.43 -4.40
CA VAL A 62 3.55 -1.38 -4.76
C VAL A 62 2.79 -0.95 -3.52
N LEU A 63 2.73 0.36 -3.31
CA LEU A 63 1.91 0.97 -2.27
C LEU A 63 0.74 1.70 -2.94
N VAL A 64 -0.48 1.35 -2.57
CA VAL A 64 -1.69 2.07 -2.97
C VAL A 64 -2.14 2.92 -1.79
N CYS A 65 -2.27 4.22 -1.98
CA CYS A 65 -2.57 5.13 -0.89
C CYS A 65 -3.38 6.34 -1.34
N GLY A 66 -3.79 7.15 -0.39
CA GLY A 66 -4.40 8.45 -0.65
C GLY A 66 -3.31 9.51 -0.84
N GLY A 67 -3.47 10.67 -0.18
CA GLY A 67 -2.45 11.72 -0.23
C GLY A 67 -1.15 11.29 0.40
N ILE A 68 -0.04 11.81 -0.12
CA ILE A 68 1.29 11.47 0.38
C ILE A 68 2.21 12.69 0.18
N PRO A 69 3.01 13.07 1.20
CA PRO A 69 3.98 14.15 1.03
C PRO A 69 5.01 13.81 -0.04
N ASN A 70 5.45 14.82 -0.80
CA ASN A 70 6.36 14.62 -1.93
C ASN A 70 7.67 13.95 -1.55
N ASP A 71 8.27 14.36 -0.43
CA ASP A 71 9.55 13.77 0.01
C ASP A 71 9.39 12.32 0.38
N LEU A 72 8.28 11.94 0.98
CA LEU A 72 8.00 10.55 1.32
C LEU A 72 7.76 9.72 0.06
N PHE A 73 7.04 10.29 -0.91
CA PHE A 73 6.81 9.66 -2.21
C PHE A 73 8.13 9.35 -2.90
N GLU A 74 9.03 10.35 -2.96
CA GLU A 74 10.33 10.17 -3.59
C GLU A 74 11.21 9.16 -2.85
N THR A 75 11.16 9.16 -1.52
CA THR A 75 11.92 8.20 -0.73
C THR A 75 11.46 6.77 -1.03
N LEU A 76 10.17 6.56 -1.17
CA LEU A 76 9.63 5.24 -1.53
C LEU A 76 10.12 4.82 -2.91
N LEU A 77 10.05 5.71 -3.90
CA LEU A 77 10.54 5.41 -5.25
C LEU A 77 12.02 5.06 -5.23
N ASN A 78 12.82 5.78 -4.45
CA ASN A 78 14.25 5.53 -4.32
C ASN A 78 14.55 4.19 -3.65
N ASN A 79 13.57 3.62 -2.97
CA ASN A 79 13.67 2.29 -2.37
C ASN A 79 12.98 1.21 -3.20
N ASN A 80 12.74 1.50 -4.48
CA ASN A 80 12.14 0.58 -5.44
C ASN A 80 10.71 0.16 -5.09
N ILE A 81 9.99 1.04 -4.41
CA ILE A 81 8.57 0.85 -4.11
C ILE A 81 7.77 1.79 -5.01
N SER A 82 6.98 1.21 -5.90
CA SER A 82 6.09 1.99 -6.74
C SER A 82 4.92 2.50 -5.90
N VAL A 83 4.46 3.70 -6.17
CA VAL A 83 3.37 4.32 -5.43
C VAL A 83 2.24 4.66 -6.37
N VAL A 84 1.03 4.27 -6.00
CA VAL A 84 -0.21 4.68 -6.68
C VAL A 84 -0.95 5.59 -5.71
N PRO A 85 -0.76 6.92 -5.80
CA PRO A 85 -1.33 7.87 -4.84
C PRO A 85 -2.71 8.35 -5.26
N TRP A 86 -3.35 9.10 -4.35
CA TRP A 86 -4.62 9.77 -4.58
C TRP A 86 -5.78 8.83 -4.86
N VAL A 87 -5.68 7.58 -4.36
CA VAL A 87 -6.73 6.61 -4.49
C VAL A 87 -7.75 6.81 -3.36
N THR A 88 -9.03 6.69 -3.70
CA THR A 88 -10.12 6.77 -2.73
C THR A 88 -11.01 5.55 -2.88
N GLY A 89 -11.77 5.28 -1.85
CA GLY A 89 -12.80 4.25 -1.90
C GLY A 89 -12.57 3.08 -0.97
N ASN A 90 -13.47 2.15 -1.06
CA ASN A 90 -13.50 0.94 -0.26
C ASN A 90 -12.34 0.02 -0.64
N VAL A 91 -11.67 -0.55 0.35
CA VAL A 91 -10.51 -1.42 0.14
C VAL A 91 -10.81 -2.57 -0.83
N GLN A 92 -11.97 -3.20 -0.68
CA GLN A 92 -12.31 -4.35 -1.54
C GLN A 92 -12.49 -3.94 -2.99
N ASP A 93 -13.11 -2.79 -3.24
CA ASP A 93 -13.29 -2.28 -4.60
C ASP A 93 -11.97 -1.89 -5.24
N VAL A 94 -11.11 -1.22 -4.48
CA VAL A 94 -9.78 -0.84 -4.95
C VAL A 94 -8.95 -2.07 -5.29
N LEU A 95 -8.98 -3.07 -4.41
CA LEU A 95 -8.25 -4.31 -4.61
C LEU A 95 -8.72 -5.05 -5.87
N LYS A 96 -10.03 -5.11 -6.09
CA LYS A 96 -10.59 -5.73 -7.30
C LYS A 96 -10.10 -5.04 -8.56
N LYS A 97 -10.11 -3.69 -8.57
CA LYS A 97 -9.61 -2.92 -9.71
C LYS A 97 -8.14 -3.19 -9.96
N PHE A 98 -7.35 -3.23 -8.89
CA PHE A 98 -5.93 -3.52 -9.00
C PHE A 98 -5.70 -4.90 -9.64
N LEU A 99 -6.43 -5.91 -9.16
CA LEU A 99 -6.30 -7.28 -9.68
C LEU A 99 -6.73 -7.39 -11.14
N ARG A 100 -7.66 -6.56 -11.58
CA ARG A 100 -8.12 -6.52 -12.97
C ARG A 100 -7.28 -5.60 -13.85
N LYS A 101 -6.28 -4.94 -13.27
CA LYS A 101 -5.46 -3.92 -13.95
C LYS A 101 -6.29 -2.75 -14.46
N GLU A 102 -7.36 -2.42 -13.74
CA GLU A 102 -8.19 -1.26 -14.06
C GLU A 102 -7.57 0.01 -13.44
N THR A 103 -7.91 1.16 -13.99
CA THR A 103 -7.46 2.45 -13.46
C THR A 103 -8.05 2.68 -12.07
N LEU A 104 -7.22 3.05 -11.13
CA LEU A 104 -7.62 3.34 -9.75
C LEU A 104 -8.03 4.80 -9.56
#